data_6af31bdffaf2f93f028e857adf2c6163
#
_entry.id   6af31bdffaf2f93f028e857adf2c6163
#
_cell.length_a   1.000
_cell.length_b   1.000
_cell.length_c   1.000
_cell.angle_alpha   90.00
_cell.angle_beta   90.00
_cell.angle_gamma   90.00
#
_symmetry.space_group_name_H-M   'P 1'
#
loop_
_entity.id
_entity.type
_entity.pdbx_description
1 polymer ?
#
loop_
_entity_poly.entity_id
_entity_poly.type
_entity_poly.pdbx_seq_one_letter_code
_entity_poly.pdbx_strand_id
1 'polypeptide(L)'
;MRIVMTSLAVLALMACNKPAEPANDMNAADANMAMESNMGMEANAATPAGFQINETTWEFTREGKKETESIDASGNYVAWSGDKHIDHGTVVMKDDKACFTSAMDKKGEECWTTAPTEIGQSMETTSDKGEKLTVTRVAYTPMEMPK
;
A
#
# COMPACT_ATOMS: atom_id res chain seq x y z
N MET A 1 -21.85 36.86 -22.87
CA MET A 1 -23.17 36.26 -22.60
C MET A 1 -23.11 35.66 -21.22
N ARG A 2 -23.74 36.34 -20.27
CA ARG A 2 -23.71 35.98 -18.84
C ARG A 2 -24.82 34.97 -18.59
N ILE A 3 -24.52 33.84 -17.99
CA ILE A 3 -25.53 32.98 -17.36
C ILE A 3 -25.10 32.72 -15.92
N VAL A 4 -25.80 33.39 -15.03
CA VAL A 4 -25.85 33.17 -13.59
C VAL A 4 -26.88 32.08 -13.37
N MET A 5 -26.55 31.01 -12.69
CA MET A 5 -27.54 30.13 -12.06
C MET A 5 -27.12 29.81 -10.62
N THR A 6 -27.89 30.42 -9.76
CA THR A 6 -28.09 30.16 -8.34
C THR A 6 -28.90 28.88 -8.11
N SER A 7 -28.72 28.27 -6.97
CA SER A 7 -29.66 27.42 -6.20
C SER A 7 -28.97 26.14 -5.73
N LEU A 8 -29.16 25.54 -4.62
CA LEU A 8 -30.02 25.67 -3.45
C LEU A 8 -29.41 24.76 -2.37
N ALA A 9 -29.32 25.26 -1.16
CA ALA A 9 -28.95 24.47 0.02
C ALA A 9 -30.11 23.54 0.41
N VAL A 10 -29.79 22.27 0.74
CA VAL A 10 -30.70 21.41 1.52
C VAL A 10 -29.92 20.85 2.70
N LEU A 11 -30.20 21.39 3.87
CA LEU A 11 -29.87 20.81 5.17
C LEU A 11 -30.86 19.68 5.45
N ALA A 12 -30.37 18.51 5.70
CA ALA A 12 -31.11 17.44 6.35
C ALA A 12 -30.42 17.09 7.66
N LEU A 13 -30.98 17.56 8.75
CA LEU A 13 -30.73 17.06 10.10
C LEU A 13 -31.42 15.69 10.23
N MET A 14 -30.71 14.68 10.62
CA MET A 14 -31.31 13.46 11.17
C MET A 14 -30.71 13.10 12.52
N ALA A 15 -31.63 13.01 13.44
CA ALA A 15 -31.52 12.89 14.87
C ALA A 15 -30.87 11.59 15.34
N CYS A 16 -30.24 11.71 16.49
CA CYS A 16 -29.84 10.65 17.40
C CYS A 16 -30.98 9.70 17.76
N ASN A 17 -30.72 8.40 17.72
CA ASN A 17 -31.46 7.44 18.51
C ASN A 17 -30.50 6.51 19.23
N LYS A 18 -30.46 6.68 20.55
CA LYS A 18 -29.75 5.84 21.52
C LYS A 18 -30.76 4.85 22.09
N PRO A 19 -30.58 3.56 21.99
CA PRO A 19 -31.33 2.60 22.78
C PRO A 19 -30.69 2.39 24.16
N ALA A 20 -31.54 2.38 25.17
CA ALA A 20 -31.23 2.18 26.60
C ALA A 20 -30.79 0.75 26.90
N GLU A 21 -29.91 0.60 27.88
CA GLU A 21 -29.59 -0.61 28.60
C GLU A 21 -30.79 -1.11 29.38
N PRO A 22 -30.97 -2.42 29.52
CA PRO A 22 -31.66 -3.00 30.69
C PRO A 22 -30.65 -3.48 31.73
N ALA A 23 -30.75 -2.89 32.89
CA ALA A 23 -30.21 -3.45 34.09
C ALA A 23 -30.89 -4.80 34.41
N ASN A 24 -30.13 -5.80 34.77
CA ASN A 24 -30.70 -6.94 35.49
C ASN A 24 -29.81 -7.39 36.63
N ASP A 25 -30.49 -7.49 37.74
CA ASP A 25 -30.04 -7.73 39.10
C ASP A 25 -29.38 -9.09 39.34
N MET A 26 -28.63 -9.07 40.41
CA MET A 26 -27.99 -10.12 41.19
C MET A 26 -28.77 -11.43 41.31
N ASN A 27 -28.06 -12.52 41.27
CA ASN A 27 -28.19 -13.51 42.34
C ASN A 27 -26.90 -14.31 42.55
N ALA A 28 -26.63 -14.53 43.82
CA ALA A 28 -25.42 -15.12 44.35
C ALA A 28 -25.48 -16.66 44.43
N ALA A 29 -24.29 -17.21 44.57
CA ALA A 29 -23.91 -18.51 45.10
C ALA A 29 -24.04 -19.73 44.18
N ASP A 30 -22.97 -20.39 43.83
CA ASP A 30 -22.36 -21.44 44.60
C ASP A 30 -21.01 -21.88 44.04
N ALA A 31 -20.17 -22.33 44.91
CA ALA A 31 -18.83 -22.82 44.70
C ALA A 31 -18.77 -24.12 43.90
N ASN A 32 -17.80 -24.30 43.01
CA ASN A 32 -16.85 -25.41 43.17
C ASN A 32 -15.76 -25.43 42.07
N MET A 33 -14.56 -25.50 42.52
CA MET A 33 -13.33 -26.02 41.94
C MET A 33 -13.41 -26.71 40.57
N ALA A 34 -12.61 -26.23 39.65
CA ALA A 34 -11.68 -27.04 38.90
C ALA A 34 -10.56 -26.16 38.34
N MET A 35 -9.37 -26.42 38.81
CA MET A 35 -8.12 -26.07 38.15
C MET A 35 -8.14 -26.58 36.71
N GLU A 36 -8.08 -25.70 35.75
CA GLU A 36 -7.48 -26.08 34.50
C GLU A 36 -6.70 -24.89 33.95
N SER A 37 -5.44 -25.18 33.80
CA SER A 37 -4.41 -24.37 33.20
C SER A 37 -4.88 -23.81 31.88
N ASN A 38 -5.41 -22.60 31.89
CA ASN A 38 -5.53 -21.87 30.67
C ASN A 38 -4.14 -21.24 30.39
N MET A 39 -3.30 -22.01 29.71
CA MET A 39 -2.19 -21.43 28.98
C MET A 39 -2.79 -20.40 28.05
N GLY A 40 -2.72 -19.15 28.45
CA GLY A 40 -2.88 -18.03 27.58
C GLY A 40 -1.88 -18.21 26.46
N MET A 41 -2.33 -18.79 25.35
CA MET A 41 -1.77 -18.43 24.07
C MET A 41 -2.07 -16.93 23.92
N GLU A 42 -1.17 -16.10 24.39
CA GLU A 42 -0.98 -14.82 23.77
C GLU A 42 -0.76 -15.15 22.30
N ALA A 43 -1.82 -15.02 21.52
CA ALA A 43 -1.70 -14.86 20.11
C ALA A 43 -0.80 -13.63 19.96
N ASN A 44 0.48 -13.91 19.80
CA ASN A 44 1.45 -12.95 19.32
C ASN A 44 0.87 -12.53 17.97
N ALA A 45 0.07 -11.46 17.98
CA ALA A 45 -0.38 -10.82 16.78
C ALA A 45 0.92 -10.37 16.09
N ALA A 46 1.42 -11.24 15.23
CA ALA A 46 2.50 -10.88 14.35
C ALA A 46 2.06 -9.56 13.69
N THR A 47 2.76 -8.50 13.99
CA THR A 47 2.63 -7.23 13.25
C THR A 47 2.55 -7.62 11.80
N PRO A 48 1.49 -7.28 11.06
CA PRO A 48 1.41 -7.66 9.65
C PRO A 48 2.74 -7.26 9.03
N ALA A 49 3.44 -8.24 8.47
CA ALA A 49 4.70 -7.96 7.78
C ALA A 49 4.38 -6.83 6.80
N GLY A 50 5.06 -5.69 6.95
CA GLY A 50 4.83 -4.53 6.10
C GLY A 50 4.87 -4.97 4.63
N PHE A 51 4.15 -4.29 3.76
CA PHE A 51 4.15 -4.58 2.34
C PHE A 51 5.59 -4.67 1.83
N GLN A 52 5.89 -5.75 1.11
CA GLN A 52 7.18 -5.95 0.44
C GLN A 52 7.00 -5.77 -1.05
N ILE A 53 7.90 -4.99 -1.65
CA ILE A 53 7.86 -4.70 -3.09
C ILE A 53 8.57 -5.77 -3.92
N ASN A 54 9.28 -6.70 -3.29
CA ASN A 54 10.00 -7.78 -3.94
C ASN A 54 9.04 -8.71 -4.70
N GLU A 55 9.52 -9.29 -5.79
CA GLU A 55 8.73 -10.15 -6.70
C GLU A 55 7.47 -9.47 -7.22
N THR A 56 7.62 -8.20 -7.63
CA THR A 56 6.54 -7.41 -8.24
C THR A 56 6.96 -6.87 -9.59
N THR A 57 5.95 -6.62 -10.44
CA THR A 57 6.12 -5.91 -11.71
C THR A 57 5.09 -4.80 -11.80
N TRP A 58 5.55 -3.62 -12.22
CA TRP A 58 4.76 -2.41 -12.29
C TRP A 58 4.81 -1.82 -13.70
N GLU A 59 3.68 -1.33 -14.16
CA GLU A 59 3.56 -0.57 -15.40
C GLU A 59 3.12 0.86 -15.10
N PHE A 60 3.73 1.82 -15.74
CA PHE A 60 3.39 3.24 -15.61
C PHE A 60 3.74 4.01 -16.89
N THR A 61 3.30 5.26 -16.92
CA THR A 61 3.66 6.17 -18.03
C THR A 61 4.41 7.35 -17.46
N ARG A 62 5.62 7.55 -17.93
CA ARG A 62 6.47 8.70 -17.60
C ARG A 62 6.80 9.46 -18.87
N GLU A 63 6.57 10.77 -18.89
CA GLU A 63 6.82 11.62 -20.08
C GLU A 63 6.17 11.09 -21.37
N GLY A 64 4.96 10.49 -21.24
CA GLY A 64 4.23 9.93 -22.39
C GLY A 64 4.75 8.60 -22.92
N LYS A 65 5.74 8.00 -22.26
CA LYS A 65 6.28 6.67 -22.60
C LYS A 65 5.81 5.65 -21.58
N LYS A 66 5.33 4.52 -22.08
CA LYS A 66 5.01 3.37 -21.23
C LYS A 66 6.30 2.70 -20.76
N GLU A 67 6.41 2.50 -19.47
CA GLU A 67 7.54 1.85 -18.81
C GLU A 67 7.04 0.65 -18.02
N THR A 68 7.89 -0.36 -17.92
CA THR A 68 7.66 -1.56 -17.12
C THR A 68 8.89 -1.75 -16.24
N GLU A 69 8.65 -1.90 -14.95
CA GLU A 69 9.68 -2.13 -13.94
C GLU A 69 9.42 -3.44 -13.22
N SER A 70 10.42 -4.29 -13.11
CA SER A 70 10.34 -5.54 -12.37
C SER A 70 11.39 -5.59 -11.27
N ILE A 71 10.98 -6.10 -10.11
CA ILE A 71 11.79 -6.18 -8.90
C ILE A 71 11.90 -7.64 -8.51
N ASP A 72 13.12 -8.16 -8.38
CA ASP A 72 13.38 -9.54 -8.01
C ASP A 72 13.27 -9.79 -6.49
N ALA A 73 13.39 -11.06 -6.09
CA ALA A 73 13.34 -11.46 -4.69
C ALA A 73 14.44 -10.82 -3.82
N SER A 74 15.54 -10.38 -4.42
CA SER A 74 16.69 -9.77 -3.74
C SER A 74 16.59 -8.24 -3.67
N GLY A 75 15.55 -7.65 -4.29
CA GLY A 75 15.38 -6.20 -4.37
C GLY A 75 16.20 -5.55 -5.48
N ASN A 76 16.68 -6.31 -6.48
CA ASN A 76 17.19 -5.70 -7.70
C ASN A 76 16.02 -5.35 -8.60
N TYR A 77 16.05 -4.19 -9.22
CA TYR A 77 15.07 -3.79 -10.21
C TYR A 77 15.68 -3.59 -11.59
N VAL A 78 14.87 -3.76 -12.60
CA VAL A 78 15.17 -3.41 -13.97
C VAL A 78 13.95 -2.76 -14.62
N ALA A 79 14.16 -1.68 -15.36
CA ALA A 79 13.12 -0.92 -16.01
C ALA A 79 13.33 -0.84 -17.53
N TRP A 80 12.24 -1.00 -18.27
CA TRP A 80 12.22 -1.02 -19.74
C TRP A 80 11.13 -0.11 -20.28
N SER A 81 11.38 0.48 -21.45
CA SER A 81 10.37 1.17 -22.25
C SER A 81 10.30 0.49 -23.62
N GLY A 82 9.28 -0.37 -23.82
CA GLY A 82 9.28 -1.32 -24.93
C GLY A 82 10.49 -2.25 -24.83
N ASP A 83 11.28 -2.34 -25.91
CA ASP A 83 12.49 -3.17 -25.95
C ASP A 83 13.75 -2.43 -25.44
N LYS A 84 13.59 -1.17 -25.02
CA LYS A 84 14.73 -0.37 -24.58
C LYS A 84 14.89 -0.46 -23.07
N HIS A 85 15.99 -1.00 -22.60
CA HIS A 85 16.42 -0.88 -21.21
C HIS A 85 16.65 0.59 -20.85
N ILE A 86 16.08 1.06 -19.75
CA ILE A 86 16.13 2.46 -19.33
C ILE A 86 16.82 2.68 -17.99
N ASP A 87 16.67 1.74 -17.05
CA ASP A 87 17.33 1.80 -15.76
C ASP A 87 17.42 0.43 -15.09
N HIS A 88 18.33 0.29 -14.12
CA HIS A 88 18.42 -0.82 -13.20
C HIS A 88 19.16 -0.41 -11.92
N GLY A 89 18.97 -1.18 -10.88
CA GLY A 89 19.61 -0.89 -9.59
C GLY A 89 19.02 -1.74 -8.47
N THR A 90 18.92 -1.14 -7.29
CA THR A 90 18.35 -1.79 -6.12
C THR A 90 17.21 -0.98 -5.52
N VAL A 91 16.25 -1.66 -4.90
CA VAL A 91 15.17 -1.04 -4.14
C VAL A 91 15.09 -1.65 -2.75
N VAL A 92 14.84 -0.82 -1.75
CA VAL A 92 14.59 -1.23 -0.37
C VAL A 92 13.35 -0.54 0.17
N MET A 93 12.61 -1.22 1.04
CA MET A 93 11.49 -0.61 1.75
C MET A 93 11.99 0.16 2.98
N LYS A 94 11.59 1.43 3.11
CA LYS A 94 11.86 2.30 4.26
C LYS A 94 10.59 3.08 4.60
N ASP A 95 10.08 2.93 5.81
CA ASP A 95 8.92 3.71 6.30
C ASP A 95 7.75 3.78 5.28
N ASP A 96 7.31 2.63 4.79
CA ASP A 96 6.25 2.49 3.76
C ASP A 96 6.58 3.18 2.41
N LYS A 97 7.84 3.41 2.12
CA LYS A 97 8.32 3.90 0.83
C LYS A 97 9.23 2.88 0.17
N ALA A 98 9.13 2.77 -1.13
CA ALA A 98 10.10 2.08 -1.97
C ALA A 98 11.22 3.04 -2.35
N CYS A 99 12.44 2.78 -1.89
CA CYS A 99 13.60 3.63 -2.11
C CYS A 99 14.54 2.99 -3.12
N PHE A 100 14.62 3.59 -4.29
CA PHE A 100 15.39 3.11 -5.44
C PHE A 100 16.76 3.77 -5.51
N THR A 101 17.78 2.97 -5.79
CA THR A 101 19.14 3.45 -6.08
C THR A 101 19.55 2.95 -7.46
N SER A 102 19.61 3.85 -8.44
CA SER A 102 20.01 3.52 -9.80
C SER A 102 21.51 3.16 -9.86
N ALA A 103 21.82 2.12 -10.62
CA ALA A 103 23.18 1.79 -10.98
C ALA A 103 23.67 2.55 -12.22
N MET A 104 22.75 3.17 -12.96
CA MET A 104 23.05 3.89 -14.21
C MET A 104 23.28 5.39 -14.00
N ASP A 105 22.71 5.96 -12.97
CA ASP A 105 22.92 7.37 -12.64
C ASP A 105 23.49 7.54 -11.21
N LYS A 106 24.01 8.72 -10.92
CA LYS A 106 24.61 9.03 -9.64
C LYS A 106 23.78 10.03 -8.82
N LYS A 107 22.48 10.08 -9.07
CA LYS A 107 21.60 11.03 -8.39
C LYS A 107 21.29 10.65 -6.95
N GLY A 108 21.72 9.45 -6.53
CA GLY A 108 21.46 8.92 -5.21
C GLY A 108 20.12 8.20 -5.13
N GLU A 109 19.70 7.95 -3.91
CA GLU A 109 18.46 7.26 -3.63
C GLU A 109 17.25 8.18 -3.88
N GLU A 110 16.17 7.63 -4.42
CA GLU A 110 14.88 8.28 -4.58
C GLU A 110 13.77 7.40 -4.01
N CYS A 111 13.01 7.94 -3.07
CA CYS A 111 11.97 7.19 -2.36
C CYS A 111 10.59 7.57 -2.87
N TRP A 112 9.73 6.58 -3.08
CA TRP A 112 8.38 6.71 -3.57
C TRP A 112 7.38 6.15 -2.55
N THR A 113 6.30 6.86 -2.29
CA THR A 113 5.21 6.32 -1.47
C THR A 113 4.67 5.05 -2.10
N THR A 114 4.39 4.03 -1.29
CA THR A 114 3.83 2.78 -1.81
C THR A 114 2.82 2.19 -0.84
N ALA A 115 1.96 1.31 -1.33
CA ALA A 115 0.95 0.61 -0.55
C ALA A 115 0.70 -0.78 -1.11
N PRO A 116 0.17 -1.70 -0.30
CA PRO A 116 -0.33 -2.97 -0.80
C PRO A 116 -1.30 -2.75 -1.97
N THR A 117 -0.99 -3.32 -3.12
CA THR A 117 -1.76 -3.15 -4.35
C THR A 117 -1.93 -4.52 -5.00
N GLU A 118 -3.15 -4.90 -5.34
CA GLU A 118 -3.47 -6.15 -6.00
C GLU A 118 -3.06 -6.13 -7.48
N ILE A 119 -2.81 -7.31 -8.07
CA ILE A 119 -2.53 -7.42 -9.51
C ILE A 119 -3.71 -6.88 -10.31
N GLY A 120 -3.44 -6.01 -11.25
CA GLY A 120 -4.43 -5.30 -12.08
C GLY A 120 -4.97 -4.02 -11.46
N GLN A 121 -4.59 -3.69 -10.22
CA GLN A 121 -4.97 -2.44 -9.58
C GLN A 121 -3.88 -1.38 -9.74
N SER A 122 -4.31 -0.14 -9.72
CA SER A 122 -3.42 1.02 -9.81
C SER A 122 -3.40 1.79 -8.51
N MET A 123 -2.27 2.42 -8.21
CA MET A 123 -2.14 3.39 -7.12
C MET A 123 -1.42 4.65 -7.60
N GLU A 124 -1.69 5.76 -6.94
CA GLU A 124 -0.87 6.97 -7.08
C GLU A 124 0.34 6.88 -6.16
N THR A 125 1.50 7.20 -6.68
CA THR A 125 2.75 7.29 -5.94
C THR A 125 3.34 8.68 -6.07
N THR A 126 4.05 9.12 -5.05
CA THR A 126 4.72 10.43 -5.05
C THR A 126 6.15 10.24 -4.58
N SER A 127 7.10 10.77 -5.34
CA SER A 127 8.50 10.74 -4.95
C SER A 127 8.80 11.76 -3.85
N ASP A 128 9.92 11.60 -3.18
CA ASP A 128 10.46 12.58 -2.21
C ASP A 128 10.84 13.92 -2.87
N LYS A 129 10.94 13.96 -4.19
CA LYS A 129 11.13 15.16 -5.00
C LYS A 129 9.83 15.80 -5.49
N GLY A 130 8.68 15.18 -5.18
CA GLY A 130 7.36 15.68 -5.52
C GLY A 130 6.84 15.26 -6.90
N GLU A 131 7.53 14.39 -7.62
CA GLU A 131 7.00 13.77 -8.84
C GLU A 131 5.84 12.84 -8.49
N LYS A 132 4.79 12.84 -9.32
CA LYS A 132 3.61 11.98 -9.14
C LYS A 132 3.45 11.06 -10.33
N LEU A 133 3.21 9.80 -10.06
CA LEU A 133 2.92 8.78 -11.06
C LEU A 133 1.70 7.95 -10.65
N THR A 134 0.97 7.45 -11.63
CA THR A 134 0.04 6.35 -11.44
C THR A 134 0.73 5.08 -11.90
N VAL A 135 0.90 4.12 -10.99
CA VAL A 135 1.53 2.84 -11.28
C VAL A 135 0.50 1.73 -11.16
N THR A 136 0.55 0.77 -12.05
CA THR A 136 -0.36 -0.40 -12.08
C THR A 136 0.45 -1.65 -11.77
N ARG A 137 0.04 -2.40 -10.76
CA ARG A 137 0.64 -3.70 -10.50
C ARG A 137 0.17 -4.73 -11.53
N VAL A 138 1.11 -5.39 -12.18
CA VAL A 138 0.83 -6.49 -13.11
C VAL A 138 1.36 -7.82 -12.56
N ALA A 139 1.07 -8.92 -13.23
CA ALA A 139 1.62 -10.21 -12.86
C ALA A 139 3.16 -10.13 -12.87
N TYR A 140 3.79 -10.70 -11.84
CA TYR A 140 5.25 -10.70 -11.74
C TYR A 140 5.87 -11.38 -12.95
N THR A 141 6.74 -10.67 -13.62
CA THR A 141 7.51 -11.16 -14.76
C THR A 141 8.97 -10.85 -14.49
N PRO A 142 9.81 -11.87 -14.21
CA PRO A 142 11.24 -11.65 -14.06
C PRO A 142 11.81 -11.04 -15.33
N MET A 143 12.56 -9.97 -15.20
CA MET A 143 13.30 -9.37 -16.31
C MET A 143 14.78 -9.64 -16.15
N GLU A 144 15.44 -9.97 -17.25
CA GLU A 144 16.87 -10.17 -17.23
C GLU A 144 17.60 -8.83 -17.14
N MET A 145 18.64 -8.79 -16.31
CA MET A 145 19.56 -7.66 -16.29
C MET A 145 20.26 -7.54 -17.65
N PRO A 146 20.42 -6.34 -18.18
CA PRO A 146 21.17 -6.15 -19.43
C PRO A 146 22.62 -6.61 -19.24
N LYS A 147 23.14 -7.27 -20.25
CA LYS A 147 24.53 -7.76 -20.29
C LYS A 147 25.51 -6.65 -20.61
#